data_aa44a6415eb86517e1fbcfdd73409918
#
_entry.id   aa44a6415eb86517e1fbcfdd73409918
#
_cell.length_a   1.000
_cell.length_b   1.000
_cell.length_c   1.000
_cell.angle_alpha   90.00
_cell.angle_beta   90.00
_cell.angle_gamma   90.00
#
_symmetry.space_group_name_H-M   'P 1'
#
loop_
_entity.id
_entity.type
_entity.pdbx_description
1 polymer ?
#
loop_
_entity_poly.entity_id
_entity_poly.type
_entity_poly.pdbx_seq_one_letter_code
_entity_poly.pdbx_strand_id
1 'polypeptide(L)'
;MTGTLEGQRAIITGSGQGIGRAIALALAAEGAAVALAGRTEAKLLAVAAEIEKLGGTALPVVADVTRPADIERCVAETVTNLGGIDILVNNAQTSSLGSILDVTDEAFTACWESGPLAVFRLMKACYPHLRPGSVIINLGSSTSVNPLPAGRGVYAAAKAATATLSRVAASEWGPDGIRVITVLPAATSPSAEAWREANPAEYQRSMASIPLRRLGEPEREIGPVVAFLCGPAAAYVTGTTIAVDGGQAYLR
;
A
#
# COMPACT_ATOMS: atom_id res chain seq x y z
N MET A 1 -10.81 14.74 20.88
CA MET A 1 -9.51 15.17 20.28
C MET A 1 -9.71 15.06 18.78
N THR A 2 -9.40 16.09 18.01
CA THR A 2 -9.36 16.02 16.55
C THR A 2 -8.27 15.03 16.14
N GLY A 3 -8.53 14.22 15.11
CA GLY A 3 -7.56 13.25 14.61
C GLY A 3 -6.29 13.92 14.05
N THR A 4 -5.19 13.20 14.00
CA THR A 4 -3.89 13.73 13.55
C THR A 4 -3.82 14.04 12.06
N LEU A 5 -4.81 13.57 11.27
CA LEU A 5 -4.94 13.75 9.82
C LEU A 5 -6.17 14.57 9.42
N GLU A 6 -6.73 15.34 10.35
CA GLU A 6 -7.89 16.20 10.09
C GLU A 6 -7.64 17.12 8.91
N GLY A 7 -8.58 17.14 7.94
CA GLY A 7 -8.49 17.93 6.71
C GLY A 7 -7.50 17.41 5.67
N GLN A 8 -6.85 16.27 5.88
CA GLN A 8 -6.01 15.60 4.88
C GLN A 8 -6.88 14.76 3.92
N ARG A 9 -6.41 14.60 2.70
CA ARG A 9 -7.11 13.86 1.62
C ARG A 9 -6.19 12.78 1.09
N ALA A 10 -6.67 11.53 1.14
CA ALA A 10 -5.88 10.35 0.81
C ALA A 10 -6.43 9.60 -0.40
N ILE A 11 -5.55 9.10 -1.27
CA ILE A 11 -5.85 8.03 -2.23
C ILE A 11 -5.25 6.73 -1.70
N ILE A 12 -6.05 5.67 -1.61
CA ILE A 12 -5.57 4.33 -1.24
C ILE A 12 -5.94 3.36 -2.36
N THR A 13 -4.95 2.78 -3.02
CA THR A 13 -5.18 1.78 -4.08
C THR A 13 -5.33 0.38 -3.48
N GLY A 14 -6.23 -0.44 -4.05
CA GLY A 14 -6.53 -1.77 -3.53
C GLY A 14 -7.21 -1.77 -2.16
N SER A 15 -8.01 -0.74 -1.87
CA SER A 15 -8.61 -0.47 -0.56
C SER A 15 -9.89 -1.25 -0.27
N GLY A 16 -10.38 -2.07 -1.19
CA GLY A 16 -11.63 -2.84 -0.98
C GLY A 16 -11.51 -4.04 -0.03
N GLN A 17 -10.30 -4.42 0.41
CA GLN A 17 -10.08 -5.55 1.33
C GLN A 17 -8.66 -5.54 1.92
N GLY A 18 -8.42 -6.41 2.93
CA GLY A 18 -7.09 -6.69 3.49
C GLY A 18 -6.36 -5.44 3.98
N ILE A 19 -5.06 -5.34 3.69
CA ILE A 19 -4.19 -4.26 4.16
C ILE A 19 -4.69 -2.89 3.67
N GLY A 20 -5.12 -2.78 2.40
CA GLY A 20 -5.63 -1.51 1.85
C GLY A 20 -6.89 -1.01 2.56
N ARG A 21 -7.84 -1.92 2.88
CA ARG A 21 -9.02 -1.58 3.68
C ARG A 21 -8.61 -1.12 5.09
N ALA A 22 -7.72 -1.86 5.73
CA ALA A 22 -7.25 -1.51 7.08
C ALA A 22 -6.56 -0.13 7.14
N ILE A 23 -5.74 0.19 6.14
CA ILE A 23 -5.13 1.51 6.01
C ILE A 23 -6.20 2.59 5.81
N ALA A 24 -7.19 2.36 4.93
CA ALA A 24 -8.27 3.32 4.70
C ALA A 24 -9.06 3.63 5.96
N LEU A 25 -9.42 2.59 6.74
CA LEU A 25 -10.09 2.75 8.03
C LEU A 25 -9.23 3.53 9.03
N ALA A 26 -7.94 3.24 9.11
CA ALA A 26 -7.04 3.91 10.05
C ALA A 26 -6.85 5.40 9.68
N LEU A 27 -6.67 5.73 8.40
CA LEU A 27 -6.55 7.13 7.97
C LEU A 27 -7.87 7.90 8.21
N ALA A 28 -9.01 7.29 7.92
CA ALA A 28 -10.32 7.89 8.18
C ALA A 28 -10.58 8.09 9.68
N ALA A 29 -10.17 7.16 10.53
CA ALA A 29 -10.28 7.29 12.00
C ALA A 29 -9.44 8.45 12.55
N GLU A 30 -8.35 8.81 11.86
CA GLU A 30 -7.52 9.98 12.17
C GLU A 30 -8.03 11.28 11.50
N GLY A 31 -9.19 11.26 10.84
CA GLY A 31 -9.86 12.44 10.28
C GLY A 31 -9.56 12.72 8.80
N ALA A 32 -8.84 11.85 8.10
CA ALA A 32 -8.62 12.03 6.67
C ALA A 32 -9.87 11.68 5.84
N ALA A 33 -10.15 12.46 4.80
CA ALA A 33 -11.06 12.06 3.74
C ALA A 33 -10.35 11.10 2.78
N VAL A 34 -10.95 9.94 2.47
CA VAL A 34 -10.26 8.86 1.75
C VAL A 34 -10.93 8.52 0.43
N ALA A 35 -10.20 8.57 -0.67
CA ALA A 35 -10.57 7.99 -1.95
C ALA A 35 -10.16 6.52 -1.99
N LEU A 36 -11.16 5.65 -2.10
CA LEU A 36 -11.03 4.19 -2.11
C LEU A 36 -10.92 3.69 -3.54
N ALA A 37 -9.71 3.42 -4.03
CA ALA A 37 -9.48 2.96 -5.40
C ALA A 37 -9.33 1.44 -5.50
N GLY A 38 -10.02 0.83 -6.46
CA GLY A 38 -9.95 -0.60 -6.71
C GLY A 38 -10.89 -1.06 -7.82
N ARG A 39 -10.78 -2.34 -8.25
CA ARG A 39 -11.52 -2.86 -9.40
C ARG A 39 -12.95 -3.33 -9.09
N THR A 40 -13.26 -3.62 -7.83
CA THR A 40 -14.54 -4.24 -7.42
C THR A 40 -15.38 -3.23 -6.66
N GLU A 41 -16.33 -2.61 -7.34
CA GLU A 41 -17.19 -1.55 -6.79
C GLU A 41 -17.85 -1.94 -5.47
N ALA A 42 -18.50 -3.12 -5.42
CA ALA A 42 -19.20 -3.58 -4.23
C ALA A 42 -18.29 -3.65 -2.98
N LYS A 43 -17.01 -3.99 -3.14
CA LYS A 43 -16.05 -4.00 -2.04
C LYS A 43 -15.68 -2.58 -1.58
N LEU A 44 -15.55 -1.64 -2.52
CA LEU A 44 -15.26 -0.25 -2.21
C LEU A 44 -16.44 0.41 -1.47
N LEU A 45 -17.67 0.16 -1.95
CA LEU A 45 -18.90 0.63 -1.31
C LEU A 45 -19.05 0.07 0.12
N ALA A 46 -18.71 -1.20 0.33
CA ALA A 46 -18.75 -1.79 1.67
C ALA A 46 -17.78 -1.10 2.62
N VAL A 47 -16.54 -0.81 2.18
CA VAL A 47 -15.54 -0.09 3.00
C VAL A 47 -15.96 1.37 3.21
N ALA A 48 -16.54 2.03 2.21
CA ALA A 48 -17.05 3.38 2.36
C ALA A 48 -18.14 3.45 3.43
N ALA A 49 -19.11 2.52 3.40
CA ALA A 49 -20.17 2.45 4.40
C ALA A 49 -19.63 2.20 5.83
N GLU A 50 -18.53 1.44 5.98
CA GLU A 50 -17.87 1.27 7.28
C GLU A 50 -17.27 2.60 7.77
N ILE A 51 -16.60 3.35 6.90
CA ILE A 51 -16.00 4.65 7.23
C ILE A 51 -17.08 5.68 7.57
N GLU A 52 -18.12 5.77 6.76
CA GLU A 52 -19.25 6.69 6.97
C GLU A 52 -19.99 6.40 8.29
N LYS A 53 -20.19 5.13 8.64
CA LYS A 53 -20.76 4.71 9.92
C LYS A 53 -19.94 5.19 11.12
N LEU A 54 -18.63 5.37 10.96
CA LEU A 54 -17.73 5.90 11.98
C LEU A 54 -17.60 7.44 11.92
N GLY A 55 -18.36 8.10 11.04
CA GLY A 55 -18.38 9.56 10.87
C GLY A 55 -17.27 10.10 9.95
N GLY A 56 -16.54 9.22 9.25
CA GLY A 56 -15.52 9.61 8.29
C GLY A 56 -16.08 9.91 6.90
N THR A 57 -15.23 10.40 6.01
CA THR A 57 -15.56 10.70 4.60
C THR A 57 -14.84 9.73 3.67
N ALA A 58 -15.57 9.04 2.80
CA ALA A 58 -15.05 8.12 1.82
C ALA A 58 -15.59 8.37 0.41
N LEU A 59 -14.72 8.27 -0.59
CA LEU A 59 -15.04 8.38 -2.01
C LEU A 59 -14.66 7.07 -2.73
N PRO A 60 -15.61 6.17 -3.03
CA PRO A 60 -15.32 4.98 -3.83
C PRO A 60 -15.00 5.37 -5.29
N VAL A 61 -13.87 4.87 -5.82
CA VAL A 61 -13.43 5.10 -7.20
C VAL A 61 -13.05 3.77 -7.83
N VAL A 62 -13.86 3.31 -8.80
CA VAL A 62 -13.54 2.09 -9.54
C VAL A 62 -12.39 2.37 -10.49
N ALA A 63 -11.21 1.77 -10.24
CA ALA A 63 -10.02 1.99 -11.05
C ALA A 63 -9.14 0.73 -11.11
N ASP A 64 -8.60 0.44 -12.29
CA ASP A 64 -7.52 -0.53 -12.49
C ASP A 64 -6.19 0.22 -12.60
N VAL A 65 -5.28 0.00 -11.65
CA VAL A 65 -3.98 0.67 -11.61
C VAL A 65 -3.05 0.32 -12.78
N THR A 66 -3.37 -0.70 -13.57
CA THR A 66 -2.65 -1.03 -14.80
C THR A 66 -3.03 -0.13 -15.99
N ARG A 67 -4.17 0.57 -15.88
CA ARG A 67 -4.73 1.43 -16.93
C ARG A 67 -4.41 2.90 -16.67
N PRO A 68 -3.60 3.57 -17.52
CA PRO A 68 -3.29 4.99 -17.33
C PRO A 68 -4.52 5.89 -17.22
N ALA A 69 -5.53 5.69 -18.07
CA ALA A 69 -6.77 6.47 -18.04
C ALA A 69 -7.55 6.33 -16.71
N ASP A 70 -7.53 5.14 -16.09
CA ASP A 70 -8.17 4.92 -14.80
C ASP A 70 -7.40 5.64 -13.66
N ILE A 71 -6.07 5.68 -13.75
CA ILE A 71 -5.22 6.43 -12.81
C ILE A 71 -5.53 7.93 -12.91
N GLU A 72 -5.52 8.49 -14.12
CA GLU A 72 -5.80 9.91 -14.35
C GLU A 72 -7.20 10.28 -13.86
N ARG A 73 -8.20 9.46 -14.17
CA ARG A 73 -9.57 9.64 -13.70
C ARG A 73 -9.66 9.56 -12.17
N CYS A 74 -9.01 8.59 -11.53
CA CYS A 74 -9.01 8.45 -10.09
C CYS A 74 -8.41 9.69 -9.40
N VAL A 75 -7.31 10.21 -9.90
CA VAL A 75 -6.68 11.44 -9.40
C VAL A 75 -7.63 12.63 -9.59
N ALA A 76 -8.21 12.80 -10.79
CA ALA A 76 -9.11 13.91 -11.10
C ALA A 76 -10.39 13.87 -10.23
N GLU A 77 -11.03 12.71 -10.08
CA GLU A 77 -12.20 12.53 -9.22
C GLU A 77 -11.87 12.83 -7.76
N THR A 78 -10.70 12.41 -7.26
CA THR A 78 -10.27 12.71 -5.89
C THR A 78 -10.08 14.21 -5.70
N VAL A 79 -9.38 14.88 -6.60
CA VAL A 79 -9.16 16.33 -6.52
C VAL A 79 -10.49 17.09 -6.58
N THR A 80 -11.40 16.69 -7.45
CA THR A 80 -12.70 17.35 -7.64
C THR A 80 -13.60 17.19 -6.42
N ASN A 81 -13.70 15.98 -5.87
CA ASN A 81 -14.68 15.68 -4.80
C ASN A 81 -14.11 15.89 -3.40
N LEU A 82 -12.80 15.71 -3.17
CA LEU A 82 -12.18 15.89 -1.87
C LEU A 82 -11.38 17.20 -1.76
N GLY A 83 -11.16 17.92 -2.87
CA GLY A 83 -10.50 19.21 -2.89
C GLY A 83 -8.97 19.17 -2.95
N GLY A 84 -8.35 18.01 -3.20
CA GLY A 84 -6.89 17.86 -3.37
C GLY A 84 -6.38 16.49 -2.94
N ILE A 85 -5.05 16.35 -2.84
CA ILE A 85 -4.37 15.12 -2.43
C ILE A 85 -3.22 15.49 -1.50
N ASP A 86 -3.19 14.91 -0.30
CA ASP A 86 -2.12 15.06 0.68
C ASP A 86 -1.38 13.74 0.94
N ILE A 87 -2.10 12.62 0.75
CA ILE A 87 -1.61 11.28 1.04
C ILE A 87 -1.88 10.37 -0.17
N LEU A 88 -0.84 9.68 -0.65
CA LEU A 88 -0.99 8.60 -1.62
C LEU A 88 -0.51 7.29 -1.01
N VAL A 89 -1.37 6.26 -0.98
CA VAL A 89 -1.00 4.91 -0.54
C VAL A 89 -1.08 3.95 -1.73
N ASN A 90 0.08 3.56 -2.24
CA ASN A 90 0.22 2.56 -3.30
C ASN A 90 0.25 1.16 -2.68
N ASN A 91 -0.91 0.52 -2.59
CA ASN A 91 -1.08 -0.81 -2.01
C ASN A 91 -1.50 -1.87 -3.04
N ALA A 92 -2.25 -1.49 -4.09
CA ALA A 92 -2.70 -2.44 -5.10
C ALA A 92 -1.52 -3.10 -5.83
N GLN A 93 -1.52 -4.44 -5.89
CA GLN A 93 -0.62 -5.21 -6.73
C GLN A 93 -1.13 -6.65 -6.93
N THR A 94 -0.92 -7.19 -8.12
CA THR A 94 -1.07 -8.62 -8.42
C THR A 94 0.25 -9.32 -8.12
N SER A 95 0.24 -10.39 -7.34
CA SER A 95 1.43 -11.21 -7.11
C SER A 95 1.59 -12.25 -8.23
N SER A 96 2.83 -12.51 -8.64
CA SER A 96 3.19 -13.66 -9.46
C SER A 96 3.90 -14.70 -8.58
N LEU A 97 3.39 -15.93 -8.61
CA LEU A 97 3.97 -17.07 -7.89
C LEU A 97 4.48 -18.10 -8.91
N GLY A 98 5.60 -18.73 -8.60
CA GLY A 98 6.25 -19.71 -9.42
C GLY A 98 7.78 -19.58 -9.35
N SER A 99 8.52 -20.65 -9.71
CA SER A 99 9.97 -20.55 -9.87
C SER A 99 10.29 -19.61 -11.04
N ILE A 100 11.51 -19.09 -11.10
CA ILE A 100 11.92 -18.21 -12.22
C ILE A 100 11.79 -18.91 -13.58
N LEU A 101 11.91 -20.24 -13.60
CA LEU A 101 11.76 -21.04 -14.83
C LEU A 101 10.31 -21.26 -15.24
N ASP A 102 9.36 -21.20 -14.31
CA ASP A 102 7.94 -21.53 -14.54
C ASP A 102 7.07 -20.29 -14.74
N VAL A 103 7.51 -19.10 -14.28
CA VAL A 103 6.75 -17.86 -14.46
C VAL A 103 6.72 -17.46 -15.92
N THR A 104 5.52 -17.29 -16.49
CA THR A 104 5.35 -16.85 -17.89
C THR A 104 5.60 -15.35 -18.03
N ASP A 105 5.90 -14.90 -19.25
CA ASP A 105 6.07 -13.48 -19.57
C ASP A 105 4.81 -12.65 -19.24
N GLU A 106 3.63 -13.23 -19.42
CA GLU A 106 2.36 -12.57 -19.10
C GLU A 106 2.21 -12.38 -17.58
N ALA A 107 2.56 -13.41 -16.79
CA ALA A 107 2.51 -13.32 -15.33
C ALA A 107 3.57 -12.34 -14.78
N PHE A 108 4.76 -12.31 -15.38
CA PHE A 108 5.80 -11.31 -15.10
C PHE A 108 5.27 -9.90 -15.39
N THR A 109 4.73 -9.69 -16.60
CA THR A 109 4.22 -8.41 -17.07
C THR A 109 3.08 -7.90 -16.17
N ALA A 110 2.10 -8.76 -15.85
CA ALA A 110 0.99 -8.40 -14.97
C ALA A 110 1.45 -7.97 -13.56
N CYS A 111 2.47 -8.66 -13.01
CA CYS A 111 3.06 -8.29 -11.73
C CYS A 111 3.78 -6.93 -11.79
N TRP A 112 4.49 -6.69 -12.90
CA TRP A 112 5.25 -5.46 -13.13
C TRP A 112 4.33 -4.26 -13.38
N GLU A 113 3.31 -4.43 -14.22
CA GLU A 113 2.34 -3.38 -14.55
C GLU A 113 1.50 -2.94 -13.36
N SER A 114 1.04 -3.90 -12.54
CA SER A 114 0.27 -3.58 -11.33
C SER A 114 1.13 -3.13 -10.14
N GLY A 115 2.42 -3.38 -10.18
CA GLY A 115 3.40 -3.05 -9.16
C GLY A 115 4.18 -1.77 -9.48
N PRO A 116 5.48 -1.87 -9.80
CA PRO A 116 6.35 -0.68 -9.92
C PRO A 116 5.90 0.30 -11.02
N LEU A 117 5.32 -0.18 -12.13
CA LEU A 117 4.82 0.71 -13.17
C LEU A 117 3.58 1.48 -12.73
N ALA A 118 2.64 0.83 -12.03
CA ALA A 118 1.49 1.51 -11.44
C ALA A 118 1.91 2.54 -10.39
N VAL A 119 2.83 2.17 -9.49
CA VAL A 119 3.40 3.07 -8.48
C VAL A 119 4.03 4.30 -9.14
N PHE A 120 4.87 4.12 -10.15
CA PHE A 120 5.46 5.21 -10.91
C PHE A 120 4.41 6.14 -11.52
N ARG A 121 3.40 5.58 -12.19
CA ARG A 121 2.30 6.35 -12.82
C ARG A 121 1.48 7.13 -11.81
N LEU A 122 1.08 6.50 -10.69
CA LEU A 122 0.31 7.13 -9.62
C LEU A 122 1.10 8.25 -8.94
N MET A 123 2.36 8.02 -8.59
CA MET A 123 3.23 9.06 -8.03
C MET A 123 3.33 10.26 -8.98
N LYS A 124 3.57 10.01 -10.28
CA LYS A 124 3.66 11.06 -11.29
C LYS A 124 2.33 11.81 -11.49
N ALA A 125 1.19 11.11 -11.52
CA ALA A 125 -0.13 11.71 -11.67
C ALA A 125 -0.55 12.54 -10.45
N CYS A 126 -0.19 12.10 -9.24
CA CYS A 126 -0.50 12.83 -8.01
C CYS A 126 0.41 14.04 -7.78
N TYR A 127 1.67 14.01 -8.25
CA TYR A 127 2.69 15.03 -7.95
C TYR A 127 2.21 16.47 -8.16
N PRO A 128 1.51 16.86 -9.26
CA PRO A 128 1.03 18.23 -9.45
C PRO A 128 0.01 18.72 -8.41
N HIS A 129 -0.58 17.80 -7.64
CA HIS A 129 -1.59 18.06 -6.63
C HIS A 129 -1.05 17.96 -5.20
N LEU A 130 0.20 17.50 -5.03
CA LEU A 130 0.87 17.41 -3.74
C LEU A 130 1.38 18.80 -3.33
N ARG A 131 1.51 19.01 -2.02
CA ARG A 131 1.98 20.26 -1.41
C ARG A 131 2.99 19.94 -0.29
N PRO A 132 3.74 20.94 0.22
CA PRO A 132 4.60 20.72 1.38
C PRO A 132 3.83 20.08 2.55
N GLY A 133 4.39 19.00 3.08
CA GLY A 133 3.76 18.16 4.11
C GLY A 133 3.06 16.92 3.58
N SER A 134 2.84 16.80 2.26
CA SER A 134 2.27 15.58 1.65
C SER A 134 3.19 14.36 1.84
N VAL A 135 2.58 13.17 1.81
CA VAL A 135 3.30 11.91 1.98
C VAL A 135 2.82 10.83 1.01
N ILE A 136 3.77 10.07 0.51
CA ILE A 136 3.54 8.88 -0.31
C ILE A 136 4.01 7.65 0.44
N ILE A 137 3.11 6.69 0.61
CA ILE A 137 3.39 5.38 1.20
C ILE A 137 3.33 4.33 0.09
N ASN A 138 4.43 3.66 -0.16
CA ASN A 138 4.51 2.57 -1.12
C ASN A 138 4.61 1.23 -0.38
N LEU A 139 3.66 0.31 -0.58
CA LEU A 139 3.70 -1.01 0.06
C LEU A 139 4.74 -1.89 -0.65
N GLY A 140 5.82 -2.16 0.07
CA GLY A 140 6.87 -3.10 -0.27
C GLY A 140 6.53 -4.54 0.17
N SER A 141 7.56 -5.34 0.37
CA SER A 141 7.47 -6.70 0.96
C SER A 141 8.82 -7.12 1.51
N SER A 142 8.84 -7.87 2.61
CA SER A 142 10.04 -8.49 3.16
C SER A 142 10.74 -9.43 2.16
N THR A 143 9.99 -9.97 1.19
CA THR A 143 10.58 -10.80 0.12
C THR A 143 11.59 -10.05 -0.77
N SER A 144 11.51 -8.72 -0.84
CA SER A 144 12.45 -7.91 -1.62
C SER A 144 13.84 -7.80 -0.99
N VAL A 145 13.96 -8.07 0.31
CA VAL A 145 15.20 -8.00 1.08
C VAL A 145 15.65 -9.36 1.62
N ASN A 146 14.72 -10.30 1.79
CA ASN A 146 14.99 -11.68 2.18
C ASN A 146 14.50 -12.60 1.05
N PRO A 147 15.37 -13.00 0.10
CA PRO A 147 14.96 -13.91 -0.96
C PRO A 147 14.62 -15.28 -0.36
N LEU A 148 13.33 -15.57 -0.30
CA LEU A 148 12.84 -16.90 0.06
C LEU A 148 12.74 -17.75 -1.21
N PRO A 149 13.18 -19.01 -1.21
CA PRO A 149 13.13 -19.90 -2.38
C PRO A 149 11.69 -20.32 -2.76
N ALA A 150 10.68 -19.71 -2.17
CA ALA A 150 9.28 -20.09 -2.29
C ALA A 150 8.58 -19.55 -3.55
N GLY A 151 9.25 -19.47 -4.70
CA GLY A 151 8.60 -19.11 -5.96
C GLY A 151 8.06 -17.67 -6.01
N ARG A 152 8.74 -16.71 -5.37
CA ARG A 152 8.33 -15.29 -5.34
C ARG A 152 9.32 -14.33 -6.01
N GLY A 153 10.22 -14.87 -6.86
CA GLY A 153 11.31 -14.09 -7.45
C GLY A 153 10.86 -12.86 -8.22
N VAL A 154 9.86 -13.00 -9.08
CA VAL A 154 9.30 -11.89 -9.87
C VAL A 154 8.63 -10.84 -8.97
N TYR A 155 7.84 -11.28 -8.01
CA TYR A 155 7.20 -10.38 -7.03
C TYR A 155 8.25 -9.64 -6.18
N ALA A 156 9.29 -10.34 -5.72
CA ALA A 156 10.39 -9.74 -4.96
C ALA A 156 11.13 -8.67 -5.78
N ALA A 157 11.41 -8.94 -7.06
CA ALA A 157 12.03 -7.97 -7.96
C ALA A 157 11.15 -6.73 -8.17
N ALA A 158 9.84 -6.91 -8.37
CA ALA A 158 8.89 -5.80 -8.49
C ALA A 158 8.83 -4.95 -7.20
N LYS A 159 8.85 -5.58 -6.02
CA LYS A 159 8.87 -4.87 -4.74
C LYS A 159 10.20 -4.16 -4.46
N ALA A 160 11.32 -4.73 -4.89
CA ALA A 160 12.63 -4.08 -4.84
C ALA A 160 12.68 -2.83 -5.75
N ALA A 161 12.12 -2.93 -6.97
CA ALA A 161 11.99 -1.79 -7.88
C ALA A 161 11.13 -0.67 -7.25
N THR A 162 10.00 -1.01 -6.63
CA THR A 162 9.14 -0.05 -5.90
C THR A 162 9.92 0.66 -4.78
N ALA A 163 10.68 -0.07 -3.98
CA ALA A 163 11.48 0.53 -2.91
C ALA A 163 12.59 1.46 -3.44
N THR A 164 13.18 1.12 -4.57
CA THR A 164 14.19 1.98 -5.22
C THR A 164 13.55 3.25 -5.78
N LEU A 165 12.42 3.15 -6.50
CA LEU A 165 11.66 4.32 -6.95
C LEU A 165 11.27 5.23 -5.80
N SER A 166 10.86 4.67 -4.65
CA SER A 166 10.52 5.44 -3.46
C SER A 166 11.68 6.26 -2.92
N ARG A 167 12.89 5.68 -2.85
CA ARG A 167 14.10 6.39 -2.39
C ARG A 167 14.49 7.53 -3.33
N VAL A 168 14.41 7.28 -4.64
CA VAL A 168 14.72 8.31 -5.65
C VAL A 168 13.70 9.44 -5.55
N ALA A 169 12.40 9.14 -5.52
CA ALA A 169 11.36 10.15 -5.38
C ALA A 169 11.48 10.95 -4.07
N ALA A 170 11.85 10.31 -2.96
CA ALA A 170 12.12 11.01 -1.70
C ALA A 170 13.27 12.02 -1.82
N SER A 171 14.31 11.68 -2.58
CA SER A 171 15.46 12.58 -2.82
C SER A 171 15.10 13.74 -3.76
N GLU A 172 14.34 13.45 -4.83
CA GLU A 172 13.94 14.46 -5.81
C GLU A 172 12.89 15.44 -5.27
N TRP A 173 11.92 14.95 -4.49
CA TRP A 173 10.75 15.71 -4.02
C TRP A 173 10.86 16.19 -2.57
N GLY A 174 11.93 15.80 -1.88
CA GLY A 174 12.23 16.31 -0.54
C GLY A 174 12.34 17.83 -0.46
N PRO A 175 12.99 18.53 -1.44
CA PRO A 175 13.02 19.99 -1.50
C PRO A 175 11.61 20.63 -1.60
N ASP A 176 10.62 19.92 -2.16
CA ASP A 176 9.22 20.37 -2.24
C ASP A 176 8.41 20.04 -0.96
N GLY A 177 9.08 19.49 0.07
CA GLY A 177 8.45 19.12 1.33
C GLY A 177 7.60 17.85 1.26
N ILE A 178 7.79 17.00 0.23
CA ILE A 178 7.06 15.75 0.02
C ILE A 178 7.88 14.59 0.59
N ARG A 179 7.26 13.75 1.43
CA ARG A 179 7.87 12.55 2.00
C ARG A 179 7.47 11.32 1.21
N VAL A 180 8.41 10.41 0.97
CA VAL A 180 8.13 9.12 0.32
C VAL A 180 8.74 8.00 1.15
N ILE A 181 7.91 7.04 1.55
CA ILE A 181 8.27 5.98 2.51
C ILE A 181 7.83 4.63 1.93
N THR A 182 8.68 3.61 2.04
CA THR A 182 8.30 2.24 1.76
C THR A 182 7.94 1.53 3.06
N VAL A 183 6.81 0.81 3.09
CA VAL A 183 6.40 -0.02 4.23
C VAL A 183 6.39 -1.48 3.81
N LEU A 184 7.04 -2.37 4.57
CA LEU A 184 7.05 -3.82 4.34
C LEU A 184 6.10 -4.50 5.35
N PRO A 185 4.83 -4.72 5.02
CA PRO A 185 3.90 -5.38 5.93
C PRO A 185 4.00 -6.90 5.81
N ALA A 186 3.81 -7.60 6.94
CA ALA A 186 3.47 -9.02 6.97
C ALA A 186 2.21 -9.21 7.82
N ALA A 187 1.07 -9.35 7.16
CA ALA A 187 -0.22 -9.40 7.81
C ALA A 187 -1.15 -10.44 7.19
N THR A 188 -2.18 -10.81 7.91
CA THR A 188 -3.26 -11.66 7.42
C THR A 188 -3.97 -10.99 6.24
N SER A 189 -4.44 -11.81 5.31
CA SER A 189 -5.20 -11.38 4.13
C SER A 189 -6.01 -12.56 3.61
N PRO A 190 -7.05 -12.35 2.79
CA PRO A 190 -7.78 -13.45 2.18
C PRO A 190 -6.88 -14.44 1.44
N SER A 191 -5.82 -13.97 0.77
CA SER A 191 -4.86 -14.85 0.11
C SER A 191 -3.95 -15.60 1.08
N ALA A 192 -3.57 -15.00 2.21
CA ALA A 192 -2.79 -15.67 3.24
C ALA A 192 -3.61 -16.77 3.95
N GLU A 193 -4.91 -16.53 4.18
CA GLU A 193 -5.83 -17.51 4.73
C GLU A 193 -6.03 -18.70 3.77
N ALA A 194 -6.29 -18.44 2.48
CA ALA A 194 -6.40 -19.49 1.48
C ALA A 194 -5.09 -20.31 1.35
N TRP A 195 -3.94 -19.67 1.46
CA TRP A 195 -2.65 -20.36 1.48
C TRP A 195 -2.47 -21.22 2.73
N ARG A 196 -2.88 -20.74 3.90
CA ARG A 196 -2.86 -21.50 5.17
C ARG A 196 -3.68 -22.76 5.07
N GLU A 197 -4.89 -22.67 4.48
CA GLU A 197 -5.77 -23.82 4.30
C GLU A 197 -5.22 -24.85 3.30
N ALA A 198 -4.67 -24.35 2.18
CA ALA A 198 -4.12 -25.22 1.14
C ALA A 198 -2.76 -25.85 1.52
N ASN A 199 -1.95 -25.19 2.36
CA ASN A 199 -0.57 -25.60 2.66
C ASN A 199 -0.23 -25.47 4.16
N PRO A 200 -0.93 -26.16 5.07
CA PRO A 200 -0.82 -25.93 6.52
C PRO A 200 0.60 -26.16 7.06
N ALA A 201 1.31 -27.17 6.60
CA ALA A 201 2.66 -27.48 7.06
C ALA A 201 3.69 -26.42 6.60
N GLU A 202 3.54 -25.88 5.39
CA GLU A 202 4.38 -24.82 4.87
C GLU A 202 4.08 -23.50 5.60
N TYR A 203 2.81 -23.20 5.82
CA TYR A 203 2.38 -22.05 6.62
C TYR A 203 3.01 -22.09 8.01
N GLN A 204 2.96 -23.23 8.73
CA GLN A 204 3.57 -23.38 10.04
C GLN A 204 5.09 -23.14 10.02
N ARG A 205 5.80 -23.66 9.03
CA ARG A 205 7.24 -23.39 8.85
C ARG A 205 7.51 -21.92 8.61
N SER A 206 6.68 -21.26 7.79
CA SER A 206 6.78 -19.83 7.52
C SER A 206 6.55 -19.00 8.79
N MET A 207 5.51 -19.31 9.57
CA MET A 207 5.27 -18.65 10.86
C MET A 207 6.44 -18.85 11.84
N ALA A 208 7.02 -20.05 11.87
CA ALA A 208 8.18 -20.33 12.70
C ALA A 208 9.44 -19.51 12.32
N SER A 209 9.53 -18.97 11.12
CA SER A 209 10.64 -18.09 10.70
C SER A 209 10.45 -16.62 11.11
N ILE A 210 9.22 -16.21 11.43
CA ILE A 210 8.93 -14.85 11.91
C ILE A 210 9.25 -14.78 13.42
N PRO A 211 10.04 -13.82 13.91
CA PRO A 211 10.33 -13.68 15.35
C PRO A 211 9.08 -13.65 16.23
N LEU A 212 8.04 -12.90 15.86
CA LEU A 212 6.76 -12.86 16.58
C LEU A 212 5.85 -14.07 16.32
N ARG A 213 6.28 -15.05 15.50
CA ARG A 213 5.60 -16.35 15.25
C ARG A 213 4.19 -16.25 14.68
N ARG A 214 3.83 -15.12 14.09
CA ARG A 214 2.51 -14.90 13.47
C ARG A 214 2.57 -13.80 12.41
N LEU A 215 1.55 -13.74 11.58
CA LEU A 215 1.22 -12.56 10.78
C LEU A 215 0.56 -11.50 11.67
N GLY A 216 0.72 -10.24 11.29
CA GLY A 216 0.05 -9.11 11.93
C GLY A 216 -1.45 -9.05 11.56
N GLU A 217 -2.22 -8.36 12.38
CA GLU A 217 -3.61 -8.02 12.13
C GLU A 217 -3.66 -6.66 11.40
N PRO A 218 -4.15 -6.60 10.13
CA PRO A 218 -4.07 -5.38 9.32
C PRO A 218 -4.63 -4.14 10.01
N GLU A 219 -5.82 -4.25 10.64
CA GLU A 219 -6.52 -3.15 11.28
C GLU A 219 -5.83 -2.65 12.56
N ARG A 220 -5.17 -3.55 13.29
CA ARG A 220 -4.58 -3.23 14.59
C ARG A 220 -3.09 -2.93 14.53
N GLU A 221 -2.38 -3.48 13.53
CA GLU A 221 -0.93 -3.48 13.53
C GLU A 221 -0.29 -2.89 12.27
N ILE A 222 -1.03 -2.78 11.16
CA ILE A 222 -0.53 -2.16 9.93
C ILE A 222 -1.15 -0.78 9.70
N GLY A 223 -2.48 -0.70 9.71
CA GLY A 223 -3.22 0.56 9.49
C GLY A 223 -2.74 1.69 10.40
N PRO A 224 -2.67 1.50 11.72
CA PRO A 224 -2.22 2.54 12.65
C PRO A 224 -0.77 3.00 12.43
N VAL A 225 0.13 2.08 12.03
CA VAL A 225 1.51 2.47 11.71
C VAL A 225 1.56 3.34 10.45
N VAL A 226 0.77 3.00 9.43
CA VAL A 226 0.68 3.82 8.21
C VAL A 226 0.07 5.19 8.55
N ALA A 227 -0.96 5.26 9.37
CA ALA A 227 -1.56 6.51 9.82
C ALA A 227 -0.54 7.39 10.58
N PHE A 228 0.25 6.80 11.49
CA PHE A 228 1.36 7.49 12.16
C PHE A 228 2.37 8.07 11.15
N LEU A 229 2.78 7.27 10.15
CA LEU A 229 3.73 7.72 9.13
C LEU A 229 3.15 8.85 8.25
N CYS A 230 1.85 8.92 8.09
CA CYS A 230 1.19 10.02 7.39
C CYS A 230 1.07 11.29 8.24
N GLY A 231 1.10 11.15 9.57
CA GLY A 231 0.91 12.24 10.51
C GLY A 231 2.14 13.11 10.74
N PRO A 232 1.96 14.22 11.49
CA PRO A 232 3.02 15.20 11.77
C PRO A 232 4.14 14.66 12.64
N ALA A 233 3.87 13.64 13.48
CA ALA A 233 4.89 13.00 14.32
C ALA A 233 5.98 12.29 13.50
N ALA A 234 5.72 11.97 12.21
CA ALA A 234 6.67 11.37 11.28
C ALA A 234 7.27 12.39 10.29
N ALA A 235 7.18 13.70 10.56
CA ALA A 235 7.58 14.76 9.61
C ALA A 235 9.05 14.67 9.17
N TYR A 236 9.93 14.03 9.93
CA TYR A 236 11.35 13.84 9.57
C TYR A 236 11.66 12.43 9.03
N VAL A 237 10.63 11.66 8.66
CA VAL A 237 10.76 10.31 8.11
C VAL A 237 10.49 10.34 6.61
N THR A 238 11.51 10.14 5.79
CA THR A 238 11.42 10.02 4.33
C THR A 238 12.60 9.19 3.77
N GLY A 239 12.50 8.72 2.53
CA GLY A 239 13.56 7.98 1.83
C GLY A 239 13.94 6.64 2.46
N THR A 240 13.16 6.14 3.40
CA THR A 240 13.45 4.92 4.16
C THR A 240 12.47 3.80 3.88
N THR A 241 12.85 2.60 4.29
CA THR A 241 12.01 1.41 4.30
C THR A 241 11.76 0.99 5.73
N ILE A 242 10.49 0.86 6.11
CA ILE A 242 10.05 0.49 7.47
C ILE A 242 9.39 -0.89 7.41
N ALA A 243 9.93 -1.84 8.16
CA ALA A 243 9.35 -3.17 8.30
C ALA A 243 8.27 -3.17 9.40
N VAL A 244 7.08 -3.66 9.06
CA VAL A 244 5.94 -3.88 9.96
C VAL A 244 5.52 -5.35 9.79
N ASP A 245 6.41 -6.26 10.16
CA ASP A 245 6.40 -7.65 9.71
C ASP A 245 6.75 -8.69 10.80
N GLY A 246 6.69 -8.28 12.04
CA GLY A 246 7.02 -9.15 13.18
C GLY A 246 8.50 -9.54 13.25
N GLY A 247 9.38 -8.80 12.57
CA GLY A 247 10.83 -9.05 12.52
C GLY A 247 11.26 -9.98 11.37
N GLN A 248 10.40 -10.21 10.38
CA GLN A 248 10.70 -11.10 9.25
C GLN A 248 11.82 -10.54 8.34
N ALA A 249 11.84 -9.23 8.10
CA ALA A 249 12.86 -8.59 7.28
C ALA A 249 14.07 -8.15 8.10
N TYR A 250 15.25 -8.49 7.63
CA TYR A 250 16.51 -7.94 8.15
C TYR A 250 16.98 -6.82 7.22
N LEU A 251 16.60 -5.59 7.53
CA LEU A 251 17.09 -4.40 6.83
C LEU A 251 18.50 -4.10 7.35
N ARG A 252 19.53 -4.32 6.49
CA ARG A 252 20.93 -3.97 6.74
C ARG A 252 21.36 -2.76 5.93
#